data_c1430bedbd9ba582c9835d19522a07c1
#
_entry.id   c1430bedbd9ba582c9835d19522a07c1
#
_cell.length_a   1.000
_cell.length_b   1.000
_cell.length_c   1.000
_cell.angle_alpha   90.00
_cell.angle_beta   90.00
_cell.angle_gamma   90.00
#
_symmetry.space_group_name_H-M   'P 1'
#
loop_
_entity.id
_entity.type
_entity.pdbx_description
1 polymer ?
#
loop_
_entity_poly.entity_id
_entity_poly.type
_entity_poly.pdbx_seq_one_letter_code
_entity_poly.pdbx_strand_id
1 'polypeptide(L)'
;DNQTTIQVIEDPYKPLEYLNHLMPLKDEKEGGLRCKLCYNLRMAKAYDYARKNNFDYWTTVLSVSPHKNSQWINEIGERKDQTKTKFLYADFKKNDGYKKSVAEAAKYNLYRQNYCGCLYSYEDMLEREKRKHSRDFTLK
;
A
#
# COMPACT_ATOMS: atom_id res chain seq x y z
N ASP A 1 -20.20 -1.58 24.44
CA ASP A 1 -20.11 -0.56 23.38
C ASP A 1 -18.85 0.28 23.53
N ASN A 2 -17.72 -0.23 23.03
CA ASN A 2 -16.53 0.60 22.88
C ASN A 2 -16.69 1.44 21.60
N GLN A 3 -17.37 2.55 21.68
CA GLN A 3 -17.34 3.56 20.61
C GLN A 3 -15.98 4.23 20.58
N THR A 4 -15.02 3.57 19.91
CA THR A 4 -13.75 4.21 19.57
C THR A 4 -14.05 5.21 18.46
N THR A 5 -13.91 6.49 18.73
CA THR A 5 -14.06 7.53 17.70
C THR A 5 -12.83 7.46 16.79
N ILE A 6 -13.05 7.03 15.54
CA ILE A 6 -12.01 7.01 14.50
C ILE A 6 -12.17 8.28 13.67
N GLN A 7 -11.13 9.09 13.61
CA GLN A 7 -11.07 10.23 12.71
C GLN A 7 -10.52 9.79 11.36
N VAL A 8 -11.25 10.04 10.28
CA VAL A 8 -10.80 9.82 8.90
C VAL A 8 -10.34 11.15 8.31
N ILE A 9 -9.12 11.15 7.77
CA ILE A 9 -8.53 12.32 7.10
C ILE A 9 -8.12 11.90 5.70
N GLU A 10 -8.65 12.59 4.72
CA GLU A 10 -8.31 12.35 3.31
C GLU A 10 -7.22 13.32 2.87
N ASP A 11 -6.18 12.77 2.27
CA ASP A 11 -5.13 13.54 1.63
C ASP A 11 -5.48 13.80 0.17
N PRO A 12 -5.26 15.02 -0.37
CA PRO A 12 -5.56 15.32 -1.77
C PRO A 12 -4.84 14.36 -2.73
N TYR A 13 -5.58 13.82 -3.70
CA TYR A 13 -5.03 12.95 -4.72
C TYR A 13 -4.15 13.73 -5.71
N LYS A 14 -2.85 13.57 -5.60
CA LYS A 14 -1.86 14.24 -6.45
C LYS A 14 -0.93 13.23 -7.12
N PRO A 15 -1.41 12.49 -8.11
CA PRO A 15 -0.66 11.38 -8.71
C PRO A 15 0.68 11.81 -9.31
N LEU A 16 0.76 13.02 -9.88
CA LEU A 16 2.00 13.51 -10.51
C LEU A 16 3.16 13.66 -9.53
N GLU A 17 2.89 14.01 -8.27
CA GLU A 17 3.94 14.08 -7.24
C GLU A 17 4.65 12.73 -7.08
N TYR A 18 3.90 11.64 -7.07
CA TYR A 18 4.46 10.29 -6.96
C TYR A 18 5.08 9.80 -8.28
N LEU A 19 4.41 10.04 -9.40
CA LEU A 19 4.86 9.58 -10.70
C LEU A 19 6.21 10.18 -11.09
N ASN A 20 6.42 11.47 -10.85
CA ASN A 20 7.67 12.14 -11.13
C ASN A 20 8.86 11.51 -10.37
N HIS A 21 8.65 11.15 -9.10
CA HIS A 21 9.66 10.46 -8.31
C HIS A 21 9.91 9.02 -8.75
N LEU A 22 8.89 8.32 -9.24
CA LEU A 22 8.98 6.92 -9.62
C LEU A 22 9.43 6.71 -11.06
N MET A 23 9.34 7.74 -11.91
CA MET A 23 9.66 7.67 -13.35
C MET A 23 11.06 7.10 -13.67
N PRO A 24 12.14 7.46 -12.93
CA PRO A 24 13.46 6.87 -13.17
C PRO A 24 13.53 5.35 -12.99
N LEU A 25 12.54 4.76 -12.30
CA LEU A 25 12.43 3.33 -12.01
C LEU A 25 11.21 2.70 -12.72
N LYS A 26 10.73 3.31 -13.82
CA LYS A 26 9.51 2.86 -14.52
C LYS A 26 9.59 1.41 -15.01
N ASP A 27 10.77 0.97 -15.43
CA ASP A 27 11.02 -0.36 -16.00
C ASP A 27 11.22 -1.45 -14.94
N GLU A 28 11.25 -1.06 -13.65
CA GLU A 28 11.31 -1.99 -12.53
C GLU A 28 10.00 -2.79 -12.40
N LYS A 29 10.12 -4.08 -12.14
CA LYS A 29 8.97 -4.96 -11.89
C LYS A 29 8.22 -4.56 -10.62
N GLU A 30 6.95 -4.93 -10.54
CA GLU A 30 6.19 -4.83 -9.29
C GLU A 30 6.90 -5.64 -8.18
N GLY A 31 7.04 -5.02 -7.00
CA GLY A 31 7.82 -5.57 -5.88
C GLY A 31 9.30 -5.20 -5.88
N GLY A 32 9.82 -4.55 -6.95
CA GLY A 32 11.22 -4.09 -7.05
C GLY A 32 11.48 -2.73 -6.41
N LEU A 33 12.59 -2.08 -6.82
CA LEU A 33 13.06 -0.81 -6.25
C LEU A 33 12.05 0.33 -6.41
N ARG A 34 11.30 0.37 -7.51
CA ARG A 34 10.20 1.33 -7.69
C ARG A 34 9.18 1.25 -6.55
N CYS A 35 8.80 0.03 -6.16
CA CYS A 35 7.87 -0.18 -5.05
C CYS A 35 8.47 0.22 -3.70
N LYS A 36 9.77 -0.06 -3.48
CA LYS A 36 10.47 0.36 -2.26
C LYS A 36 10.50 1.88 -2.13
N LEU A 37 10.77 2.60 -3.22
CA LEU A 37 10.71 4.07 -3.24
C LEU A 37 9.29 4.57 -2.98
N CYS A 38 8.27 3.95 -3.58
CA CYS A 38 6.87 4.28 -3.33
C CYS A 38 6.48 4.12 -1.85
N TYR A 39 6.93 3.03 -1.18
CA TYR A 39 6.70 2.86 0.27
C TYR A 39 7.34 4.01 1.04
N ASN A 40 8.58 4.36 0.71
CA ASN A 40 9.30 5.44 1.40
C ASN A 40 8.57 6.77 1.29
N LEU A 41 8.10 7.15 0.09
CA LEU A 41 7.34 8.38 -0.13
C LEU A 41 6.03 8.42 0.68
N ARG A 42 5.25 7.34 0.62
CA ARG A 42 3.97 7.24 1.34
C ARG A 42 4.16 7.25 2.85
N MET A 43 5.13 6.49 3.34
CA MET A 43 5.42 6.40 4.76
C MET A 43 6.03 7.68 5.31
N ALA A 44 6.86 8.38 4.53
CA ALA A 44 7.36 9.70 4.92
C ALA A 44 6.20 10.67 5.16
N LYS A 45 5.24 10.72 4.25
CA LYS A 45 4.06 11.60 4.37
C LYS A 45 3.22 11.29 5.61
N ALA A 46 2.98 10.00 5.87
CA ALA A 46 2.25 9.57 7.06
C ALA A 46 2.98 9.92 8.36
N TYR A 47 4.30 9.70 8.39
CA TYR A 47 5.14 10.06 9.52
C TYR A 47 5.15 11.57 9.77
N ASP A 48 5.34 12.38 8.72
CA ASP A 48 5.38 13.85 8.83
C ASP A 48 4.04 14.38 9.38
N TYR A 49 2.92 13.81 8.92
CA TYR A 49 1.60 14.14 9.44
C TYR A 49 1.47 13.76 10.92
N ALA A 50 1.84 12.54 11.29
CA ALA A 50 1.76 12.05 12.66
C ALA A 50 2.61 12.90 13.61
N ARG A 51 3.85 13.21 13.21
CA ARG A 51 4.77 14.04 14.00
C ARG A 51 4.27 15.48 14.15
N LYS A 52 3.77 16.09 13.08
CA LYS A 52 3.24 17.45 13.08
C LYS A 52 2.02 17.61 14.00
N ASN A 53 1.20 16.56 14.07
CA ASN A 53 -0.02 16.56 14.86
C ASN A 53 0.14 15.87 16.23
N ASN A 54 1.39 15.64 16.69
CA ASN A 54 1.73 15.08 18.00
C ASN A 54 1.10 13.71 18.30
N PHE A 55 1.04 12.82 17.31
CA PHE A 55 0.65 11.43 17.55
C PHE A 55 1.78 10.71 18.28
N ASP A 56 1.41 9.87 19.25
CA ASP A 56 2.38 9.04 19.98
C ASP A 56 2.92 7.91 19.10
N TYR A 57 2.04 7.37 18.23
CA TYR A 57 2.36 6.23 17.37
C TYR A 57 1.86 6.43 15.95
N TRP A 58 2.52 5.76 15.02
CA TRP A 58 2.08 5.66 13.64
C TRP A 58 2.43 4.29 13.07
N THR A 59 1.71 3.87 12.06
CA THR A 59 1.98 2.64 11.31
C THR A 59 1.34 2.69 9.93
N THR A 60 1.42 1.59 9.19
CA THR A 60 0.78 1.45 7.89
C THR A 60 0.18 0.06 7.72
N VAL A 61 -0.96 -0.03 7.06
CA VAL A 61 -1.61 -1.30 6.68
C VAL A 61 -1.14 -1.85 5.34
N LEU A 62 -0.14 -1.23 4.71
CA LEU A 62 0.42 -1.71 3.43
C LEU A 62 0.86 -3.18 3.48
N SER A 63 1.36 -3.63 4.63
CA SER A 63 1.87 -5.00 4.82
C SER A 63 0.79 -6.09 4.80
N VAL A 64 -0.50 -5.76 4.79
CA VAL A 64 -1.58 -6.76 4.67
C VAL A 64 -1.58 -7.42 3.29
N SER A 65 -1.15 -6.69 2.26
CA SER A 65 -1.08 -7.22 0.90
C SER A 65 0.04 -8.26 0.74
N PRO A 66 -0.19 -9.42 0.12
CA PRO A 66 0.83 -10.43 -0.14
C PRO A 66 1.92 -9.92 -1.10
N HIS A 67 1.61 -8.93 -1.93
CA HIS A 67 2.55 -8.34 -2.88
C HIS A 67 3.44 -7.24 -2.28
N LYS A 68 3.26 -6.92 -0.99
CA LYS A 68 4.06 -5.90 -0.31
C LYS A 68 5.12 -6.53 0.58
N ASN A 69 6.34 -6.04 0.47
CA ASN A 69 7.45 -6.50 1.30
C ASN A 69 7.36 -5.86 2.69
N SER A 70 6.88 -6.63 3.68
CA SER A 70 6.71 -6.16 5.06
C SER A 70 8.04 -5.82 5.74
N GLN A 71 9.13 -6.50 5.39
CA GLN A 71 10.45 -6.19 5.93
C GLN A 71 10.88 -4.79 5.49
N TRP A 72 10.81 -4.46 4.21
CA TRP A 72 11.14 -3.11 3.72
C TRP A 72 10.27 -2.03 4.35
N ILE A 73 8.97 -2.31 4.51
CA ILE A 73 8.02 -1.38 5.14
C ILE A 73 8.46 -1.09 6.58
N ASN A 74 8.76 -2.13 7.35
CA ASN A 74 9.16 -1.98 8.73
C ASN A 74 10.53 -1.31 8.87
N GLU A 75 11.52 -1.66 8.03
CA GLU A 75 12.82 -0.99 7.99
C GLU A 75 12.69 0.52 7.72
N ILE A 76 11.81 0.91 6.78
CA ILE A 76 11.55 2.33 6.49
C ILE A 76 10.94 3.04 7.70
N GLY A 77 10.00 2.39 8.38
CA GLY A 77 9.36 2.94 9.57
C GLY A 77 10.33 3.12 10.73
N GLU A 78 11.15 2.11 11.01
CA GLU A 78 12.12 2.12 12.10
C GLU A 78 13.27 3.13 11.91
N ARG A 79 13.60 3.48 10.67
CA ARG A 79 14.59 4.51 10.35
C ARG A 79 14.12 5.93 10.60
N LYS A 80 12.83 6.16 10.84
CA LYS A 80 12.34 7.49 11.22
C LYS A 80 12.72 7.82 12.66
N ASP A 81 12.78 9.13 12.99
CA ASP A 81 13.03 9.56 14.35
C ASP A 81 11.93 9.08 15.31
N GLN A 82 12.31 8.26 16.29
CA GLN A 82 11.41 7.63 17.26
C GLN A 82 11.24 8.44 18.56
N THR A 83 11.80 9.65 18.63
CA THR A 83 11.83 10.43 19.90
C THR A 83 10.48 10.95 20.34
N LYS A 84 9.64 11.38 19.39
CA LYS A 84 8.31 11.94 19.66
C LYS A 84 7.20 11.00 19.24
N THR A 85 7.30 10.47 18.00
CA THR A 85 6.26 9.66 17.38
C THR A 85 6.86 8.31 16.99
N LYS A 86 6.42 7.24 17.63
CA LYS A 86 7.02 5.91 17.48
C LYS A 86 6.37 5.13 16.35
N PHE A 87 7.18 4.42 15.58
CA PHE A 87 6.67 3.47 14.59
C PHE A 87 6.23 2.17 15.26
N LEU A 88 5.02 1.71 14.94
CA LEU A 88 4.56 0.39 15.36
C LEU A 88 4.92 -0.64 14.30
N TYR A 89 5.92 -1.47 14.62
CA TYR A 89 6.32 -2.59 13.79
C TYR A 89 5.16 -3.57 13.63
N ALA A 90 4.76 -3.87 12.40
CA ALA A 90 3.67 -4.80 12.14
C ALA A 90 3.84 -5.53 10.80
N ASP A 91 3.43 -6.80 10.78
CA ASP A 91 3.21 -7.55 9.56
C ASP A 91 1.78 -8.10 9.55
N PHE A 92 0.88 -7.34 8.94
CA PHE A 92 -0.54 -7.66 8.91
C PHE A 92 -0.89 -8.85 7.99
N LYS A 93 0.09 -9.47 7.31
CA LYS A 93 -0.10 -10.75 6.60
C LYS A 93 -0.13 -11.94 7.56
N LYS A 94 0.58 -11.83 8.69
CA LYS A 94 0.64 -12.90 9.70
C LYS A 94 -0.75 -13.25 10.23
N ASN A 95 -0.89 -14.46 10.76
CA ASN A 95 -2.13 -14.98 11.33
C ASN A 95 -3.34 -14.89 10.37
N ASP A 96 -3.11 -15.21 9.09
CA ASP A 96 -4.10 -15.16 8.02
C ASP A 96 -4.70 -13.76 7.76
N GLY A 97 -3.98 -12.70 8.09
CA GLY A 97 -4.47 -11.33 7.98
C GLY A 97 -5.01 -10.98 6.60
N TYR A 98 -4.36 -11.42 5.53
CA TYR A 98 -4.87 -11.23 4.18
C TYR A 98 -6.21 -11.94 3.96
N LYS A 99 -6.33 -13.22 4.35
CA LYS A 99 -7.58 -13.99 4.21
C LYS A 99 -8.71 -13.34 5.02
N LYS A 100 -8.42 -12.90 6.24
CA LYS A 100 -9.38 -12.15 7.07
C LYS A 100 -9.84 -10.88 6.37
N SER A 101 -8.93 -10.11 5.78
CA SER A 101 -9.27 -8.89 5.03
C SER A 101 -10.16 -9.17 3.81
N VAL A 102 -9.95 -10.31 3.13
CA VAL A 102 -10.82 -10.75 2.02
C VAL A 102 -12.22 -11.09 2.53
N ALA A 103 -12.31 -11.85 3.62
CA ALA A 103 -13.60 -12.26 4.20
C ALA A 103 -14.41 -11.05 4.71
N GLU A 104 -13.76 -10.10 5.41
CA GLU A 104 -14.42 -8.89 5.87
C GLU A 104 -14.87 -7.99 4.70
N ALA A 105 -14.05 -7.86 3.65
CA ALA A 105 -14.44 -7.12 2.46
C ALA A 105 -15.68 -7.73 1.78
N ALA A 106 -15.76 -9.06 1.71
CA ALA A 106 -16.93 -9.75 1.16
C ALA A 106 -18.18 -9.55 2.04
N LYS A 107 -18.02 -9.65 3.36
CA LYS A 107 -19.11 -9.46 4.34
C LYS A 107 -19.77 -8.08 4.21
N TYR A 108 -18.98 -7.05 3.98
CA TYR A 108 -19.47 -5.67 3.84
C TYR A 108 -19.63 -5.21 2.38
N ASN A 109 -19.54 -6.14 1.40
CA ASN A 109 -19.62 -5.86 -0.03
C ASN A 109 -18.69 -4.70 -0.47
N LEU A 110 -17.46 -4.69 0.06
CA LEU A 110 -16.48 -3.67 -0.27
C LEU A 110 -15.80 -3.96 -1.61
N TYR A 111 -15.59 -2.91 -2.41
CA TYR A 111 -14.81 -3.01 -3.63
C TYR A 111 -13.38 -3.48 -3.33
N ARG A 112 -12.90 -4.45 -4.09
CA ARG A 112 -11.52 -4.92 -4.01
C ARG A 112 -10.81 -4.70 -5.33
N GLN A 113 -9.86 -3.80 -5.30
CA GLN A 113 -9.03 -3.45 -6.42
C GLN A 113 -8.01 -4.57 -6.71
N ASN A 114 -7.77 -4.85 -8.00
CA ASN A 114 -6.88 -5.93 -8.47
C ASN A 114 -5.49 -5.44 -8.93
N TYR A 115 -5.13 -4.22 -8.60
CA TYR A 115 -3.83 -3.59 -8.84
C TYR A 115 -3.41 -2.75 -7.63
N CYS A 116 -2.14 -2.31 -7.59
CA CYS A 116 -1.58 -1.63 -6.42
C CYS A 116 -2.06 -0.18 -6.21
N GLY A 117 -2.74 0.43 -7.21
CA GLY A 117 -3.17 1.83 -7.18
C GLY A 117 -2.15 2.83 -7.73
N CYS A 118 -1.04 2.39 -8.32
CA CYS A 118 -0.17 3.25 -9.13
C CYS A 118 -0.39 3.00 -10.63
N LEU A 119 -0.02 3.97 -11.47
CA LEU A 119 -0.19 3.88 -12.92
C LEU A 119 0.48 2.62 -13.50
N TYR A 120 1.70 2.33 -13.11
CA TYR A 120 2.44 1.16 -13.61
C TYR A 120 1.76 -0.17 -13.30
N SER A 121 1.24 -0.35 -12.07
CA SER A 121 0.50 -1.56 -11.72
C SER A 121 -0.87 -1.64 -12.40
N TYR A 122 -1.46 -0.50 -12.74
CA TYR A 122 -2.68 -0.44 -13.53
C TYR A 122 -2.43 -0.88 -14.97
N GLU A 123 -1.36 -0.39 -15.61
CA GLU A 123 -0.94 -0.80 -16.95
C GLU A 123 -0.63 -2.30 -17.01
N ASP A 124 0.13 -2.82 -16.04
CA ASP A 124 0.41 -4.25 -15.90
C ASP A 124 -0.87 -5.09 -15.75
N MET A 125 -1.86 -4.58 -15.03
CA MET A 125 -3.16 -5.23 -14.87
C MET A 125 -3.91 -5.28 -16.20
N LEU A 126 -3.99 -4.17 -16.94
CA LEU A 126 -4.63 -4.11 -18.26
C LEU A 126 -3.99 -5.08 -19.26
N GLU A 127 -2.66 -5.19 -19.26
CA GLU A 127 -1.96 -6.14 -20.12
C GLU A 127 -2.27 -7.59 -19.76
N ARG A 128 -2.33 -7.91 -18.47
CA ARG A 128 -2.72 -9.24 -17.99
C ARG A 128 -4.13 -9.62 -18.44
N GLU A 129 -5.07 -8.67 -18.38
CA GLU A 129 -6.45 -8.89 -18.81
C GLU A 129 -6.54 -9.11 -20.32
N LYS A 130 -5.85 -8.30 -21.12
CA LYS A 130 -5.77 -8.50 -22.58
C LYS A 130 -5.26 -9.91 -22.95
N ARG A 131 -4.19 -10.37 -22.28
CA ARG A 131 -3.63 -11.71 -22.53
C ARG A 131 -4.59 -12.85 -22.15
N LYS A 132 -5.41 -12.68 -21.11
CA LYS A 132 -6.44 -13.66 -20.76
C LYS A 132 -7.51 -13.75 -21.85
N HIS A 133 -8.06 -12.63 -22.28
CA HIS A 133 -9.05 -12.59 -23.36
C HIS A 133 -8.53 -13.19 -24.67
N SER A 134 -7.29 -12.95 -25.04
CA SER A 134 -6.68 -13.53 -26.24
C SER A 134 -6.55 -15.06 -26.17
N ARG A 135 -6.29 -15.62 -24.97
CA ARG A 135 -6.22 -17.08 -24.78
C ARG A 135 -7.59 -17.75 -24.85
N ASP A 136 -8.62 -17.10 -24.32
CA ASP A 136 -10.00 -17.63 -24.38
C ASP A 136 -10.56 -17.66 -25.81
N PHE A 137 -10.06 -16.80 -26.69
CA PHE A 137 -10.43 -16.79 -28.12
C PHE A 137 -9.72 -17.87 -28.95
N THR A 138 -8.57 -18.35 -28.51
CA THR A 138 -7.76 -19.36 -29.24
C THR A 138 -8.17 -20.80 -28.88
N LEU A 139 -9.01 -20.97 -27.89
CA LEU A 139 -9.49 -22.30 -27.40
C LEU A 139 -10.92 -22.65 -27.86
N LYS A 140 -11.48 -21.86 -28.76
CA LYS A 140 -12.76 -22.13 -29.46
C LYS A 140 -12.51 -22.42 -30.92
#